data_afa698c270b91ab86c922105bb1cc9bf
#
_entry.id   afa698c270b91ab86c922105bb1cc9bf
#
_cell.length_a   1.000
_cell.length_b   1.000
_cell.length_c   1.000
_cell.angle_alpha   90.00
_cell.angle_beta   90.00
_cell.angle_gamma   90.00
#
_symmetry.space_group_name_H-M   'P 1'
#
loop_
_entity.id
_entity.type
_entity.pdbx_description
1 polymer ?
#
loop_
_entity_poly.entity_id
_entity_poly.type
_entity_poly.pdbx_seq_one_letter_code
_entity_poly.pdbx_strand_id
1 'polypeptide(L)'
;MNALLPSVLLRGSESAPSIRAIADRLDALCGASVGSLVRKKGEIQLTGLFADGLEDRYAGEPVFSRLLELTAELLLRPRTQGGVFVPQIVMQERQKLLDTIESTLDDKAEYCQTQLLRQMCRGEAYAVGRLGEAGPLAAVDEAALWAHYQKVLASSRAELFYLGSKPAQEVAALLRPMLKDLPRGACVPVSTAPGPQPKALRRTQERLPLAQGRIALGFRTGITLHDSRYPAMLLCNAILGGGEQNRLYTVIRGEQSLCYEAGSWYDGHKGILCAEA
;
A
#
# COMPACT_ATOMS: atom_id res chain seq x y z
N MET A 1 -3.48 -8.31 -8.18
CA MET A 1 -4.26 -9.15 -7.23
C MET A 1 -4.09 -8.73 -5.78
N ASN A 2 -2.86 -8.53 -5.26
CA ASN A 2 -2.66 -8.15 -3.83
C ASN A 2 -3.47 -6.92 -3.37
N ALA A 3 -3.54 -5.88 -4.19
CA ALA A 3 -4.29 -4.67 -3.85
C ALA A 3 -5.82 -4.87 -3.88
N LEU A 4 -6.31 -5.87 -4.62
CA LEU A 4 -7.73 -6.19 -4.72
C LEU A 4 -8.23 -7.02 -3.52
N LEU A 5 -7.38 -7.89 -2.96
CA LEU A 5 -7.77 -8.82 -1.89
C LEU A 5 -8.43 -8.14 -0.69
N PRO A 6 -7.85 -7.11 -0.04
CA PRO A 6 -8.46 -6.51 1.14
C PRO A 6 -9.84 -5.91 0.88
N SER A 7 -10.05 -5.33 -0.28
CA SER A 7 -11.35 -4.76 -0.66
C SER A 7 -12.42 -5.83 -0.83
N VAL A 8 -12.07 -6.99 -1.42
CA VAL A 8 -12.98 -8.12 -1.57
C VAL A 8 -13.29 -8.75 -0.21
N LEU A 9 -12.30 -8.90 0.68
CA LEU A 9 -12.47 -9.46 2.02
C LEU A 9 -13.43 -8.62 2.88
N LEU A 10 -13.43 -7.30 2.72
CA LEU A 10 -14.33 -6.38 3.44
C LEU A 10 -15.77 -6.38 2.91
N ARG A 11 -16.11 -7.21 1.91
CA ARG A 11 -17.47 -7.28 1.35
C ARG A 11 -18.36 -8.32 2.05
N GLY A 12 -17.78 -9.15 2.92
CA GLY A 12 -18.51 -10.12 3.72
C GLY A 12 -17.66 -11.28 4.19
N SER A 13 -18.10 -11.88 5.28
CA SER A 13 -17.59 -13.12 5.85
C SER A 13 -18.69 -14.18 5.92
N GLU A 14 -18.38 -15.36 6.44
CA GLU A 14 -19.35 -16.42 6.65
C GLU A 14 -20.48 -16.00 7.59
N SER A 15 -20.16 -15.31 8.70
CA SER A 15 -21.16 -14.91 9.70
C SER A 15 -21.70 -13.49 9.48
N ALA A 16 -21.00 -12.64 8.69
CA ALA A 16 -21.44 -11.30 8.31
C ALA A 16 -21.43 -11.17 6.77
N PRO A 17 -22.43 -11.73 6.05
CA PRO A 17 -22.36 -11.97 4.61
C PRO A 17 -22.58 -10.72 3.75
N SER A 18 -22.67 -9.52 4.32
CA SER A 18 -22.86 -8.28 3.61
C SER A 18 -22.18 -7.11 4.31
N ILE A 19 -21.94 -6.03 3.56
CA ILE A 19 -21.42 -4.76 4.14
C ILE A 19 -22.33 -4.27 5.27
N ARG A 20 -23.66 -4.37 5.10
CA ARG A 20 -24.61 -3.98 6.14
C ARG A 20 -24.43 -4.80 7.40
N ALA A 21 -24.32 -6.14 7.27
CA ALA A 21 -24.09 -7.01 8.43
C ALA A 21 -22.76 -6.71 9.14
N ILE A 22 -21.72 -6.34 8.39
CA ILE A 22 -20.45 -5.87 8.96
C ILE A 22 -20.65 -4.53 9.68
N ALA A 23 -21.35 -3.57 9.06
CA ALA A 23 -21.62 -2.27 9.65
C ALA A 23 -22.46 -2.39 10.94
N ASP A 24 -23.52 -3.19 10.94
CA ASP A 24 -24.34 -3.44 12.12
C ASP A 24 -23.52 -4.02 13.29
N ARG A 25 -22.53 -4.88 12.99
CA ARG A 25 -21.60 -5.43 14.00
C ARG A 25 -20.62 -4.37 14.52
N LEU A 26 -20.10 -3.52 13.63
CA LEU A 26 -19.18 -2.43 14.01
C LEU A 26 -19.87 -1.36 14.82
N ASP A 27 -21.13 -1.04 14.50
CA ASP A 27 -21.96 -0.12 15.29
C ASP A 27 -22.21 -0.67 16.68
N ALA A 28 -22.49 -1.96 16.81
CA ALA A 28 -22.61 -2.66 18.10
C ALA A 28 -21.29 -2.73 18.89
N LEU A 29 -20.18 -2.39 18.30
CA LEU A 29 -18.85 -2.28 18.90
C LEU A 29 -18.45 -0.79 19.11
N CYS A 30 -19.40 0.03 19.54
CA CYS A 30 -19.20 1.46 19.79
C CYS A 30 -18.71 2.24 18.58
N GLY A 31 -19.17 1.90 17.37
CA GLY A 31 -18.75 2.55 16.13
C GLY A 31 -17.32 2.22 15.72
N ALA A 32 -16.86 1.02 16.02
CA ALA A 32 -15.55 0.53 15.57
C ALA A 32 -15.45 0.55 14.04
N SER A 33 -14.25 0.55 13.51
CA SER A 33 -14.00 0.54 12.08
C SER A 33 -13.08 -0.61 11.65
N VAL A 34 -13.27 -1.12 10.43
CA VAL A 34 -12.34 -2.04 9.76
C VAL A 34 -12.12 -1.55 8.34
N GLY A 35 -10.87 -1.53 7.90
CA GLY A 35 -10.51 -1.03 6.58
C GLY A 35 -9.42 -1.84 5.90
N SER A 36 -9.21 -1.55 4.61
CA SER A 36 -8.19 -2.18 3.78
C SER A 36 -6.84 -1.51 3.98
N LEU A 37 -5.78 -2.31 4.05
CA LEU A 37 -4.41 -1.84 4.07
C LEU A 37 -3.68 -2.33 2.82
N VAL A 38 -3.26 -1.38 1.98
CA VAL A 38 -2.37 -1.63 0.85
C VAL A 38 -1.25 -0.60 0.89
N ARG A 39 -0.05 -1.04 1.18
CA ARG A 39 1.16 -0.20 1.29
C ARG A 39 2.28 -0.81 0.46
N LYS A 40 3.27 0.02 0.14
CA LYS A 40 4.50 -0.42 -0.50
C LYS A 40 5.68 0.22 0.24
N LYS A 41 6.68 -0.61 0.58
CA LYS A 41 7.95 -0.16 1.16
C LYS A 41 9.09 -0.78 0.35
N GLY A 42 9.77 0.03 -0.43
CA GLY A 42 10.72 -0.48 -1.41
C GLY A 42 10.04 -1.41 -2.41
N GLU A 43 10.52 -2.63 -2.55
CA GLU A 43 9.94 -3.66 -3.43
C GLU A 43 8.88 -4.53 -2.75
N ILE A 44 8.66 -4.32 -1.44
CA ILE A 44 7.74 -5.13 -0.66
C ILE A 44 6.36 -4.48 -0.67
N GLN A 45 5.36 -5.22 -1.12
CA GLN A 45 3.95 -4.83 -0.99
C GLN A 45 3.38 -5.46 0.29
N LEU A 46 2.77 -4.62 1.12
CA LEU A 46 2.06 -4.99 2.33
C LEU A 46 0.56 -4.93 2.03
N THR A 47 -0.15 -6.01 2.30
CA THR A 47 -1.59 -6.09 2.12
C THR A 47 -2.22 -6.71 3.35
N GLY A 48 -3.38 -6.22 3.76
CA GLY A 48 -4.05 -6.71 4.96
C GLY A 48 -5.27 -5.87 5.33
N LEU A 49 -5.70 -6.01 6.57
CA LEU A 49 -6.77 -5.23 7.16
C LEU A 49 -6.23 -4.42 8.34
N PHE A 50 -6.85 -3.31 8.63
CA PHE A 50 -6.68 -2.60 9.89
C PHE A 50 -8.04 -2.50 10.58
N ALA A 51 -8.03 -2.45 11.90
CA ALA A 51 -9.21 -2.25 12.71
C ALA A 51 -8.91 -1.19 13.77
N ASP A 52 -9.90 -0.36 14.05
CA ASP A 52 -9.84 0.72 15.02
C ASP A 52 -11.12 0.73 15.86
N GLY A 53 -11.00 0.90 17.16
CA GLY A 53 -12.15 0.86 18.06
C GLY A 53 -11.84 1.42 19.43
N LEU A 54 -12.89 1.66 20.21
CA LEU A 54 -12.80 2.16 21.56
C LEU A 54 -12.20 1.10 22.49
N GLU A 55 -11.32 1.49 23.42
CA GLU A 55 -10.81 0.58 24.44
C GLU A 55 -11.93 0.13 25.39
N ASP A 56 -11.86 -1.16 25.81
CA ASP A 56 -12.85 -1.80 26.69
C ASP A 56 -13.17 -0.99 27.94
N ARG A 57 -12.18 -0.28 28.52
CA ARG A 57 -12.35 0.54 29.72
C ARG A 57 -13.27 1.74 29.52
N TYR A 58 -13.38 2.25 28.30
CA TYR A 58 -14.28 3.37 27.97
C TYR A 58 -15.61 2.88 27.43
N ALA A 59 -15.64 1.72 26.79
CA ALA A 59 -16.85 1.11 26.27
C ALA A 59 -17.71 0.45 27.36
N GLY A 60 -17.09 0.01 28.45
CA GLY A 60 -17.76 -0.78 29.50
C GLY A 60 -18.07 -2.22 29.10
N GLU A 61 -17.58 -2.64 27.95
CA GLU A 61 -17.74 -3.99 27.39
C GLU A 61 -16.51 -4.44 26.58
N PRO A 62 -16.36 -5.76 26.27
CA PRO A 62 -15.18 -6.30 25.59
C PRO A 62 -15.24 -6.01 24.07
N VAL A 63 -15.04 -4.75 23.67
CA VAL A 63 -14.99 -4.33 22.27
C VAL A 63 -13.79 -4.92 21.54
N PHE A 64 -12.60 -4.87 22.15
CA PHE A 64 -11.36 -5.28 21.51
C PHE A 64 -11.39 -6.73 21.02
N SER A 65 -11.79 -7.67 21.88
CA SER A 65 -11.81 -9.09 21.51
C SER A 65 -12.79 -9.38 20.38
N ARG A 66 -13.97 -8.77 20.41
CA ARG A 66 -15.01 -8.93 19.37
C ARG A 66 -14.59 -8.29 18.05
N LEU A 67 -13.93 -7.11 18.10
CA LEU A 67 -13.39 -6.45 16.91
C LEU A 67 -12.26 -7.29 16.28
N LEU A 68 -11.40 -7.87 17.11
CA LEU A 68 -10.35 -8.77 16.67
C LEU A 68 -10.92 -10.03 16.01
N GLU A 69 -11.97 -10.63 16.60
CA GLU A 69 -12.69 -11.78 16.04
C GLU A 69 -13.30 -11.46 14.67
N LEU A 70 -13.99 -10.33 14.56
CA LEU A 70 -14.57 -9.89 13.28
C LEU A 70 -13.47 -9.67 12.22
N THR A 71 -12.37 -9.03 12.60
CA THR A 71 -11.26 -8.75 11.67
C THR A 71 -10.58 -10.06 11.22
N ALA A 72 -10.35 -10.98 12.15
CA ALA A 72 -9.81 -12.30 11.84
C ALA A 72 -10.77 -13.12 10.96
N GLU A 73 -12.06 -13.03 11.20
CA GLU A 73 -13.08 -13.71 10.39
C GLU A 73 -13.11 -13.16 8.96
N LEU A 74 -13.09 -11.84 8.78
CA LEU A 74 -13.03 -11.21 7.47
C LEU A 74 -11.77 -11.61 6.69
N LEU A 75 -10.65 -11.78 7.40
CA LEU A 75 -9.39 -12.20 6.79
C LEU A 75 -9.36 -13.68 6.43
N LEU A 76 -9.87 -14.57 7.29
CA LEU A 76 -9.65 -16.02 7.20
C LEU A 76 -10.87 -16.82 6.74
N ARG A 77 -12.07 -16.26 6.88
CA ARG A 77 -13.35 -16.89 6.50
C ARG A 77 -14.21 -15.93 5.67
N PRO A 78 -13.66 -15.47 4.51
CA PRO A 78 -14.40 -14.55 3.65
C PRO A 78 -15.63 -15.23 3.06
N ARG A 79 -16.61 -14.45 2.67
CA ARG A 79 -17.79 -14.92 1.95
C ARG A 79 -17.39 -15.54 0.62
N THR A 80 -17.85 -16.78 0.40
CA THR A 80 -17.60 -17.55 -0.83
C THR A 80 -18.90 -18.00 -1.48
N GLN A 81 -18.79 -18.35 -2.77
CA GLN A 81 -19.83 -18.98 -3.55
C GLN A 81 -19.20 -20.08 -4.43
N GLY A 82 -19.65 -21.33 -4.28
CA GLY A 82 -19.07 -22.44 -5.03
C GLY A 82 -17.59 -22.70 -4.71
N GLY A 83 -17.13 -22.36 -3.48
CA GLY A 83 -15.75 -22.59 -3.02
C GLY A 83 -14.72 -21.53 -3.48
N VAL A 84 -15.17 -20.44 -4.14
CA VAL A 84 -14.34 -19.30 -4.54
C VAL A 84 -14.98 -17.99 -4.08
N PHE A 85 -14.34 -16.86 -4.27
CA PHE A 85 -14.95 -15.56 -4.01
C PHE A 85 -16.24 -15.37 -4.84
N VAL A 86 -17.18 -14.59 -4.31
CA VAL A 86 -18.42 -14.27 -5.02
C VAL A 86 -18.10 -13.47 -6.30
N PRO A 87 -18.44 -13.97 -7.52
CA PRO A 87 -18.02 -13.36 -8.79
C PRO A 87 -18.41 -11.89 -8.91
N GLN A 88 -19.63 -11.56 -8.50
CA GLN A 88 -20.14 -10.19 -8.58
C GLN A 88 -19.37 -9.23 -7.67
N ILE A 89 -18.93 -9.69 -6.49
CA ILE A 89 -18.11 -8.89 -5.58
C ILE A 89 -16.75 -8.62 -6.22
N VAL A 90 -16.10 -9.66 -6.76
CA VAL A 90 -14.80 -9.53 -7.42
C VAL A 90 -14.88 -8.56 -8.59
N MET A 91 -15.91 -8.68 -9.42
CA MET A 91 -16.14 -7.79 -10.56
C MET A 91 -16.28 -6.33 -10.11
N GLN A 92 -17.10 -6.05 -9.08
CA GLN A 92 -17.33 -4.70 -8.59
C GLN A 92 -16.06 -4.07 -7.98
N GLU A 93 -15.35 -4.81 -7.12
CA GLU A 93 -14.14 -4.29 -6.49
C GLU A 93 -12.97 -4.16 -7.49
N ARG A 94 -12.90 -5.06 -8.48
CA ARG A 94 -11.96 -4.95 -9.59
C ARG A 94 -12.21 -3.67 -10.40
N GLN A 95 -13.47 -3.37 -10.74
CA GLN A 95 -13.79 -2.15 -11.47
C GLN A 95 -13.41 -0.90 -10.68
N LYS A 96 -13.76 -0.82 -9.41
CA LYS A 96 -13.36 0.30 -8.55
C LYS A 96 -11.84 0.48 -8.47
N LEU A 97 -11.10 -0.61 -8.40
CA LEU A 97 -9.65 -0.55 -8.38
C LEU A 97 -9.08 -0.08 -9.72
N LEU A 98 -9.67 -0.51 -10.85
CA LEU A 98 -9.34 -0.01 -12.19
C LEU A 98 -9.59 1.50 -12.28
N ASP A 99 -10.77 1.95 -11.88
CA ASP A 99 -11.13 3.38 -11.87
C ASP A 99 -10.15 4.18 -10.99
N THR A 100 -9.73 3.62 -9.85
CA THR A 100 -8.72 4.25 -8.97
C THR A 100 -7.34 4.32 -9.64
N ILE A 101 -6.92 3.28 -10.36
CA ILE A 101 -5.66 3.29 -11.10
C ILE A 101 -5.72 4.31 -12.24
N GLU A 102 -6.84 4.40 -12.95
CA GLU A 102 -7.02 5.35 -14.02
C GLU A 102 -7.07 6.79 -13.52
N SER A 103 -7.70 7.04 -12.37
CA SER A 103 -7.76 8.38 -11.76
C SER A 103 -6.38 8.94 -11.36
N THR A 104 -5.36 8.09 -11.21
CA THR A 104 -3.97 8.60 -11.01
C THR A 104 -3.46 9.36 -12.23
N LEU A 105 -4.06 9.15 -13.42
CA LEU A 105 -3.76 9.95 -14.61
C LEU A 105 -4.25 11.40 -14.48
N ASP A 106 -5.20 11.67 -13.60
CA ASP A 106 -5.74 13.02 -13.38
C ASP A 106 -4.78 13.87 -12.55
N ASP A 107 -4.05 13.26 -11.60
CA ASP A 107 -2.93 13.91 -10.93
C ASP A 107 -1.66 13.80 -11.78
N LYS A 108 -1.33 14.91 -12.46
CA LYS A 108 -0.21 14.95 -13.40
C LYS A 108 1.15 14.92 -12.72
N ALA A 109 1.25 15.32 -11.46
CA ALA A 109 2.47 15.20 -10.66
C ALA A 109 2.71 13.74 -10.30
N GLU A 110 1.70 13.05 -9.72
CA GLU A 110 1.77 11.62 -9.41
C GLU A 110 2.02 10.78 -10.67
N TYR A 111 1.39 11.13 -11.79
CA TYR A 111 1.63 10.48 -13.07
C TYR A 111 3.08 10.60 -13.51
N CYS A 112 3.65 11.82 -13.50
CA CYS A 112 5.03 12.09 -13.90
C CYS A 112 6.02 11.30 -13.03
N GLN A 113 5.84 11.30 -11.71
CA GLN A 113 6.63 10.48 -10.77
C GLN A 113 6.52 8.98 -11.09
N THR A 114 5.31 8.49 -11.31
CA THR A 114 5.07 7.08 -11.62
C THR A 114 5.79 6.67 -12.91
N GLN A 115 5.74 7.51 -13.95
CA GLN A 115 6.45 7.25 -15.21
C GLN A 115 7.96 7.28 -15.02
N LEU A 116 8.49 8.24 -14.24
CA LEU A 116 9.90 8.27 -13.90
C LEU A 116 10.33 6.95 -13.23
N LEU A 117 9.62 6.50 -12.19
CA LEU A 117 9.96 5.27 -11.47
C LEU A 117 9.83 4.02 -12.35
N ARG A 118 8.82 3.94 -13.22
CA ARG A 118 8.67 2.86 -14.20
C ARG A 118 9.85 2.78 -15.15
N GLN A 119 10.33 3.92 -15.66
CA GLN A 119 11.47 3.97 -16.58
C GLN A 119 12.80 3.71 -15.86
N MET A 120 12.99 4.32 -14.70
CA MET A 120 14.20 4.24 -13.93
C MET A 120 14.43 2.82 -13.35
N CYS A 121 13.34 2.17 -12.90
CA CYS A 121 13.37 0.86 -12.24
C CYS A 121 12.85 -0.25 -13.15
N ARG A 122 12.90 -0.07 -14.46
CA ARG A 122 12.41 -1.06 -15.42
C ARG A 122 13.05 -2.43 -15.19
N GLY A 123 12.20 -3.46 -15.02
CA GLY A 123 12.64 -4.82 -14.70
C GLY A 123 12.82 -5.11 -13.20
N GLU A 124 12.59 -4.13 -12.34
CA GLU A 124 12.60 -4.29 -10.89
C GLU A 124 11.16 -4.29 -10.35
N ALA A 125 10.89 -5.02 -9.27
CA ALA A 125 9.57 -4.99 -8.62
C ALA A 125 9.18 -3.59 -8.12
N TYR A 126 10.17 -2.72 -7.91
CA TYR A 126 9.95 -1.33 -7.53
C TYR A 126 9.21 -0.52 -8.60
N ALA A 127 9.33 -0.86 -9.88
CA ALA A 127 8.62 -0.19 -10.98
C ALA A 127 7.10 -0.37 -10.93
N VAL A 128 6.62 -1.45 -10.31
CA VAL A 128 5.18 -1.73 -10.21
C VAL A 128 4.57 -0.84 -9.13
N GLY A 129 3.54 -0.10 -9.47
CA GLY A 129 2.82 0.77 -8.54
C GLY A 129 2.17 0.01 -7.36
N ARG A 130 1.86 0.72 -6.28
CA ARG A 130 1.21 0.18 -5.08
C ARG A 130 -0.09 -0.57 -5.38
N LEU A 131 -0.88 -0.08 -6.32
CA LEU A 131 -2.17 -0.66 -6.72
C LEU A 131 -2.02 -1.70 -7.83
N GLY A 132 -0.84 -1.84 -8.42
CA GLY A 132 -0.60 -2.71 -9.57
C GLY A 132 -0.79 -1.99 -10.90
N GLU A 133 -1.13 -2.75 -11.94
CA GLU A 133 -1.33 -2.27 -13.31
C GLU A 133 -2.71 -2.67 -13.83
N ALA A 134 -3.36 -1.79 -14.59
CA ALA A 134 -4.71 -1.98 -15.09
C ALA A 134 -4.85 -3.21 -16.01
N GLY A 135 -3.90 -3.39 -16.95
CA GLY A 135 -3.97 -4.49 -17.92
C GLY A 135 -4.06 -5.87 -17.27
N PRO A 136 -3.08 -6.30 -16.44
CA PRO A 136 -3.17 -7.56 -15.71
C PRO A 136 -4.36 -7.65 -14.76
N LEU A 137 -4.79 -6.53 -14.15
CA LEU A 137 -5.93 -6.49 -13.23
C LEU A 137 -7.25 -6.79 -13.96
N ALA A 138 -7.44 -6.28 -15.15
CA ALA A 138 -8.67 -6.47 -15.95
C ALA A 138 -8.98 -7.95 -16.22
N ALA A 139 -7.97 -8.82 -16.27
CA ALA A 139 -8.09 -10.24 -16.52
C ALA A 139 -8.30 -11.10 -15.26
N VAL A 140 -8.37 -10.49 -14.07
CA VAL A 140 -8.52 -11.23 -12.80
C VAL A 140 -9.98 -11.63 -12.61
N ASP A 141 -10.24 -12.93 -12.49
CA ASP A 141 -11.54 -13.50 -12.11
C ASP A 141 -11.55 -13.99 -10.64
N GLU A 142 -12.69 -14.49 -10.20
CA GLU A 142 -12.89 -14.97 -8.83
C GLU A 142 -12.04 -16.21 -8.50
N ALA A 143 -11.83 -17.09 -9.46
CA ALA A 143 -11.05 -18.32 -9.25
C ALA A 143 -9.55 -18.00 -9.15
N ALA A 144 -9.03 -17.14 -10.02
CA ALA A 144 -7.65 -16.69 -9.97
C ALA A 144 -7.36 -15.90 -8.68
N LEU A 145 -8.31 -15.04 -8.27
CA LEU A 145 -8.17 -14.28 -7.02
C LEU A 145 -8.21 -15.20 -5.80
N TRP A 146 -9.09 -16.23 -5.80
CA TRP A 146 -9.16 -17.21 -4.73
C TRP A 146 -7.87 -18.02 -4.59
N ALA A 147 -7.35 -18.55 -5.69
CA ALA A 147 -6.09 -19.26 -5.71
C ALA A 147 -4.92 -18.36 -5.21
N HIS A 148 -4.94 -17.09 -5.60
CA HIS A 148 -3.97 -16.12 -5.11
C HIS A 148 -4.10 -15.85 -3.61
N TYR A 149 -5.31 -15.70 -3.08
CA TYR A 149 -5.59 -15.55 -1.66
C TYR A 149 -5.04 -16.72 -0.85
N GLN A 150 -5.32 -17.96 -1.27
CA GLN A 150 -4.80 -19.16 -0.62
C GLN A 150 -3.26 -19.20 -0.63
N LYS A 151 -2.65 -18.83 -1.75
CA LYS A 151 -1.18 -18.72 -1.84
C LYS A 151 -0.62 -17.66 -0.89
N VAL A 152 -1.25 -16.48 -0.80
CA VAL A 152 -0.82 -15.41 0.12
C VAL A 152 -0.88 -15.90 1.56
N LEU A 153 -1.98 -16.53 1.99
CA LEU A 153 -2.11 -17.08 3.34
C LEU A 153 -1.06 -18.15 3.65
N ALA A 154 -0.73 -18.99 2.67
CA ALA A 154 0.21 -20.10 2.86
C ALA A 154 1.68 -19.66 2.86
N SER A 155 2.06 -18.65 2.10
CA SER A 155 3.48 -18.35 1.81
C SER A 155 3.95 -16.96 2.20
N SER A 156 3.06 -16.07 2.62
CA SER A 156 3.45 -14.71 3.01
C SER A 156 3.79 -14.63 4.49
N ARG A 157 4.76 -13.77 4.81
CA ARG A 157 5.00 -13.38 6.20
C ARG A 157 3.80 -12.57 6.69
N ALA A 158 3.24 -12.96 7.83
CA ALA A 158 2.17 -12.24 8.50
C ALA A 158 2.73 -11.48 9.70
N GLU A 159 2.36 -10.21 9.83
CA GLU A 159 2.70 -9.35 10.95
C GLU A 159 1.44 -8.71 11.50
N LEU A 160 1.33 -8.66 12.82
CA LEU A 160 0.26 -7.94 13.51
C LEU A 160 0.88 -6.82 14.32
N PHE A 161 0.36 -5.63 14.13
CA PHE A 161 0.69 -4.45 14.91
C PHE A 161 -0.50 -4.09 15.77
N TYR A 162 -0.27 -3.97 17.07
CA TYR A 162 -1.28 -3.53 18.03
C TYR A 162 -0.81 -2.24 18.72
N LEU A 163 -1.68 -1.26 18.77
CA LEU A 163 -1.53 -0.04 19.55
C LEU A 163 -2.73 0.09 20.50
N GLY A 164 -2.47 0.06 21.79
CA GLY A 164 -3.49 0.15 22.82
C GLY A 164 -2.93 -0.18 24.20
N SER A 165 -3.80 -0.25 25.21
CA SER A 165 -3.40 -0.42 26.63
C SER A 165 -3.22 -1.88 27.07
N LYS A 166 -3.69 -2.87 26.28
CA LYS A 166 -3.56 -4.29 26.66
C LYS A 166 -2.12 -4.78 26.56
N PRO A 167 -1.67 -5.62 27.49
CA PRO A 167 -0.37 -6.26 27.38
C PRO A 167 -0.25 -7.14 26.13
N ALA A 168 0.94 -7.17 25.51
CA ALA A 168 1.19 -7.97 24.30
C ALA A 168 0.85 -9.46 24.47
N GLN A 169 1.06 -10.02 25.67
CA GLN A 169 0.75 -11.41 25.99
C GLN A 169 -0.77 -11.69 25.93
N GLU A 170 -1.60 -10.75 26.39
CA GLU A 170 -3.06 -10.87 26.34
C GLU A 170 -3.55 -10.84 24.87
N VAL A 171 -3.04 -9.89 24.09
CA VAL A 171 -3.35 -9.81 22.66
C VAL A 171 -2.93 -11.08 21.92
N ALA A 172 -1.74 -11.60 22.20
CA ALA A 172 -1.27 -12.86 21.61
C ALA A 172 -2.12 -14.06 22.02
N ALA A 173 -2.60 -14.10 23.28
CA ALA A 173 -3.48 -15.17 23.76
C ALA A 173 -4.85 -15.16 23.04
N LEU A 174 -5.41 -14.00 22.77
CA LEU A 174 -6.65 -13.85 22.01
C LEU A 174 -6.47 -14.26 20.52
N LEU A 175 -5.33 -13.93 19.92
CA LEU A 175 -5.06 -14.23 18.51
C LEU A 175 -4.77 -15.71 18.22
N ARG A 176 -4.05 -16.39 19.10
CA ARG A 176 -3.61 -17.79 18.87
C ARG A 176 -4.73 -18.73 18.42
N PRO A 177 -5.89 -18.79 19.08
CA PRO A 177 -6.99 -19.67 18.67
C PRO A 177 -7.56 -19.29 17.30
N MET A 178 -7.57 -17.99 16.94
CA MET A 178 -8.10 -17.51 15.67
C MET A 178 -7.18 -17.87 14.49
N LEU A 179 -5.87 -17.96 14.73
CA LEU A 179 -4.85 -18.22 13.71
C LEU A 179 -4.41 -19.69 13.64
N LYS A 180 -4.96 -20.58 14.47
CA LYS A 180 -4.53 -21.99 14.54
C LYS A 180 -4.65 -22.73 13.20
N ASP A 181 -5.67 -22.40 12.43
CA ASP A 181 -6.00 -23.04 11.16
C ASP A 181 -5.41 -22.29 9.95
N LEU A 182 -4.59 -21.25 10.19
CA LEU A 182 -3.90 -20.54 9.13
C LEU A 182 -2.93 -21.49 8.42
N PRO A 183 -3.05 -21.70 7.08
CA PRO A 183 -2.14 -22.56 6.35
C PRO A 183 -0.70 -22.04 6.46
N ARG A 184 0.20 -22.90 6.95
CA ARG A 184 1.62 -22.59 7.16
C ARG A 184 2.45 -23.31 6.11
N GLY A 185 2.87 -22.60 5.10
CA GLY A 185 3.86 -23.05 4.13
C GLY A 185 5.24 -22.39 4.37
N ALA A 186 6.17 -22.66 3.47
CA ALA A 186 7.44 -21.96 3.46
C ALA A 186 7.23 -20.49 3.11
N CYS A 187 7.61 -19.60 4.04
CA CYS A 187 7.57 -18.17 3.77
C CYS A 187 8.62 -17.82 2.70
N VAL A 188 8.19 -17.17 1.63
CA VAL A 188 9.10 -16.66 0.61
C VAL A 188 9.75 -15.38 1.14
N PRO A 189 11.08 -15.34 1.32
CA PRO A 189 11.76 -14.14 1.74
C PRO A 189 11.57 -13.04 0.71
N VAL A 190 11.20 -11.85 1.15
CA VAL A 190 11.13 -10.65 0.32
C VAL A 190 12.13 -9.63 0.84
N SER A 191 12.88 -9.03 -0.05
CA SER A 191 13.85 -8.01 0.29
C SER A 191 13.86 -6.91 -0.76
N THR A 192 14.28 -5.73 -0.35
CA THR A 192 14.56 -4.62 -1.27
C THR A 192 16.07 -4.42 -1.32
N ALA A 193 16.59 -4.33 -2.53
CA ALA A 193 18.00 -4.00 -2.76
C ALA A 193 18.11 -2.73 -3.60
N PRO A 194 19.18 -1.92 -3.42
CA PRO A 194 19.51 -0.87 -4.35
C PRO A 194 19.66 -1.45 -5.76
N GLY A 195 19.05 -0.79 -6.75
CA GLY A 195 19.23 -1.20 -8.13
C GLY A 195 20.61 -0.81 -8.68
N PRO A 196 20.99 -1.32 -9.85
CA PRO A 196 22.26 -1.00 -10.46
C PRO A 196 22.36 0.50 -10.79
N GLN A 197 23.57 1.02 -10.74
CA GLN A 197 23.83 2.40 -11.17
C GLN A 197 23.59 2.53 -12.68
N PRO A 198 22.97 3.63 -13.14
CA PRO A 198 22.75 3.86 -14.55
C PRO A 198 24.09 4.10 -15.26
N LYS A 199 24.31 3.45 -16.41
CA LYS A 199 25.52 3.65 -17.22
C LYS A 199 25.51 4.97 -18.00
N ALA A 200 24.32 5.55 -18.22
CA ALA A 200 24.13 6.81 -18.94
C ALA A 200 22.82 7.47 -18.52
N LEU A 201 22.73 8.77 -18.75
CA LEU A 201 21.49 9.52 -18.58
C LEU A 201 20.43 8.98 -19.54
N ARG A 202 19.26 8.69 -19.01
CA ARG A 202 18.07 8.33 -19.81
C ARG A 202 17.10 9.49 -19.78
N ARG A 203 16.57 9.84 -20.93
CA ARG A 203 15.55 10.89 -21.08
C ARG A 203 14.34 10.29 -21.78
N THR A 204 13.17 10.50 -21.20
CA THR A 204 11.89 10.10 -21.77
C THR A 204 11.01 11.35 -21.85
N GLN A 205 10.24 11.49 -22.89
CA GLN A 205 9.31 12.59 -23.08
C GLN A 205 7.99 12.02 -23.57
N GLU A 206 6.90 12.45 -22.94
CA GLU A 206 5.53 12.14 -23.34
C GLU A 206 4.79 13.46 -23.59
N ARG A 207 3.95 13.50 -24.61
CA ARG A 207 3.13 14.67 -24.93
C ARG A 207 1.69 14.37 -24.57
N LEU A 208 1.16 15.15 -23.64
CA LEU A 208 -0.23 15.08 -23.19
C LEU A 208 -0.91 16.44 -23.48
N PRO A 209 -2.23 16.48 -23.63
CA PRO A 209 -2.98 17.73 -23.86
C PRO A 209 -3.10 18.51 -22.54
N LEU A 210 -1.99 19.09 -22.07
CA LEU A 210 -1.88 19.82 -20.81
C LEU A 210 -1.42 21.25 -21.06
N ALA A 211 -1.91 22.18 -20.24
CA ALA A 211 -1.48 23.58 -20.27
C ALA A 211 -0.07 23.79 -19.67
N GLN A 212 0.35 22.91 -18.75
CA GLN A 212 1.63 23.03 -18.06
C GLN A 212 2.48 21.77 -18.25
N GLY A 213 3.76 21.96 -18.52
CA GLY A 213 4.74 20.87 -18.53
C GLY A 213 5.07 20.40 -17.11
N ARG A 214 5.43 19.13 -16.97
CA ARG A 214 5.96 18.55 -15.73
C ARG A 214 7.30 17.89 -16.03
N ILE A 215 8.24 18.01 -15.11
CA ILE A 215 9.54 17.37 -15.20
C ILE A 215 9.82 16.61 -13.89
N ALA A 216 10.37 15.41 -14.02
CA ALA A 216 10.84 14.63 -12.89
C ALA A 216 12.23 14.04 -13.18
N LEU A 217 13.13 14.13 -12.22
CA LEU A 217 14.51 13.65 -12.29
C LEU A 217 14.71 12.60 -11.21
N GLY A 218 15.29 11.46 -11.57
CA GLY A 218 15.56 10.37 -10.63
C GLY A 218 17.05 10.05 -10.54
N PHE A 219 17.52 9.86 -9.32
CA PHE A 219 18.91 9.55 -9.00
C PHE A 219 18.98 8.28 -8.14
N ARG A 220 19.85 7.35 -8.52
CA ARG A 220 20.18 6.19 -7.69
C ARG A 220 21.36 6.55 -6.81
N THR A 221 21.11 6.78 -5.53
CA THR A 221 22.15 7.14 -4.56
C THR A 221 22.89 5.91 -4.03
N GLY A 222 22.21 4.75 -4.02
CA GLY A 222 22.70 3.54 -3.36
C GLY A 222 22.71 3.60 -1.83
N ILE A 223 22.33 4.73 -1.24
CA ILE A 223 22.27 4.92 0.21
C ILE A 223 20.90 4.42 0.67
N THR A 224 20.85 3.44 1.54
CA THR A 224 19.60 2.90 2.09
C THR A 224 19.44 3.21 3.58
N LEU A 225 18.32 2.84 4.18
CA LEU A 225 18.04 2.99 5.62
C LEU A 225 19.14 2.40 6.52
N HIS A 226 19.88 1.40 6.04
CA HIS A 226 20.94 0.72 6.78
C HIS A 226 22.34 1.31 6.55
N ASP A 227 22.47 2.28 5.66
CA ASP A 227 23.74 2.95 5.38
C ASP A 227 24.00 4.05 6.43
N SER A 228 25.22 4.12 6.95
CA SER A 228 25.62 5.15 7.93
C SER A 228 25.47 6.59 7.41
N ARG A 229 25.47 6.77 6.10
CA ARG A 229 25.26 8.06 5.42
C ARG A 229 23.78 8.44 5.28
N TYR A 230 22.82 7.56 5.65
CA TYR A 230 21.39 7.82 5.51
C TYR A 230 20.92 9.12 6.18
N PRO A 231 21.34 9.47 7.42
CA PRO A 231 20.97 10.74 8.03
C PRO A 231 21.47 11.97 7.23
N ALA A 232 22.68 11.89 6.68
CA ALA A 232 23.21 12.94 5.82
C ALA A 232 22.42 13.07 4.50
N MET A 233 21.93 11.94 3.95
CA MET A 233 21.08 11.94 2.76
C MET A 233 19.72 12.58 3.02
N LEU A 234 19.12 12.38 4.19
CA LEU A 234 17.88 13.07 4.58
C LEU A 234 18.08 14.59 4.66
N LEU A 235 19.19 15.04 5.25
CA LEU A 235 19.54 16.47 5.29
C LEU A 235 19.79 17.02 3.88
N CYS A 236 20.49 16.27 3.04
CA CYS A 236 20.70 16.64 1.64
C CYS A 236 19.37 16.83 0.89
N ASN A 237 18.43 15.89 1.05
CA ASN A 237 17.09 16.00 0.46
C ASN A 237 16.33 17.21 1.03
N ALA A 238 16.37 17.45 2.33
CA ALA A 238 15.70 18.60 2.96
C ALA A 238 16.23 19.94 2.42
N ILE A 239 17.55 20.08 2.24
CA ILE A 239 18.16 21.27 1.66
C ILE A 239 17.81 21.40 0.16
N LEU A 240 17.81 20.29 -0.58
CA LEU A 240 17.57 20.30 -2.02
C LEU A 240 16.13 20.69 -2.36
N GLY A 241 15.15 19.94 -1.85
CA GLY A 241 13.76 20.10 -2.25
C GLY A 241 12.72 19.59 -1.24
N GLY A 242 13.14 19.08 -0.06
CA GLY A 242 12.24 18.46 0.91
C GLY A 242 11.67 19.39 1.98
N GLY A 243 12.12 20.63 2.10
CA GLY A 243 11.67 21.61 3.08
C GLY A 243 10.95 22.80 2.46
N GLU A 244 10.32 23.66 3.27
CA GLU A 244 9.58 24.83 2.78
C GLU A 244 10.46 25.89 2.12
N GLN A 245 11.72 26.03 2.58
CA GLN A 245 12.71 26.98 2.04
C GLN A 245 13.87 26.25 1.35
N ASN A 246 13.52 25.26 0.53
CA ASN A 246 14.49 24.45 -0.16
C ASN A 246 15.10 25.17 -1.38
N ARG A 247 16.25 24.68 -1.83
CA ARG A 247 16.99 25.31 -2.94
C ARG A 247 16.27 25.25 -4.28
N LEU A 248 15.58 24.12 -4.59
CA LEU A 248 14.81 24.00 -5.82
C LEU A 248 13.71 25.05 -5.87
N TYR A 249 12.96 25.20 -4.79
CA TYR A 249 11.90 26.19 -4.72
C TYR A 249 12.44 27.62 -4.81
N THR A 250 13.47 27.94 -4.02
CA THR A 250 14.05 29.30 -4.00
C THR A 250 14.59 29.71 -5.39
N VAL A 251 15.36 28.85 -6.04
CA VAL A 251 15.98 29.17 -7.33
C VAL A 251 14.98 29.07 -8.48
N ILE A 252 14.28 27.95 -8.62
CA ILE A 252 13.46 27.70 -9.82
C ILE A 252 12.17 28.52 -9.78
N ARG A 253 11.51 28.61 -8.62
CA ARG A 253 10.30 29.41 -8.46
C ARG A 253 10.64 30.87 -8.09
N GLY A 254 11.45 31.08 -7.06
CA GLY A 254 11.68 32.40 -6.49
C GLY A 254 12.48 33.31 -7.41
N GLU A 255 13.63 32.86 -7.87
CA GLU A 255 14.55 33.69 -8.70
C GLU A 255 14.21 33.63 -10.18
N GLN A 256 13.85 32.45 -10.70
CA GLN A 256 13.66 32.26 -12.15
C GLN A 256 12.20 32.24 -12.60
N SER A 257 11.26 32.10 -11.68
CA SER A 257 9.79 32.07 -11.96
C SER A 257 9.39 31.03 -13.01
N LEU A 258 10.07 29.86 -13.06
CA LEU A 258 9.87 28.84 -14.08
C LEU A 258 8.74 27.86 -13.72
N CYS A 259 8.37 27.73 -12.44
CA CYS A 259 7.32 26.83 -11.99
C CYS A 259 6.60 27.37 -10.76
N TYR A 260 5.46 26.79 -10.43
CA TYR A 260 4.71 27.10 -9.20
C TYR A 260 5.17 26.21 -8.03
N GLU A 261 5.60 25.00 -8.32
CA GLU A 261 6.04 24.03 -7.34
C GLU A 261 7.35 23.38 -7.81
N ALA A 262 8.29 23.23 -6.91
CA ALA A 262 9.49 22.44 -7.12
C ALA A 262 9.89 21.78 -5.79
N GLY A 263 10.23 20.50 -5.86
CA GLY A 263 10.54 19.75 -4.67
C GLY A 263 11.38 18.51 -4.93
N SER A 264 11.75 17.82 -3.85
CA SER A 264 12.40 16.52 -3.93
C SER A 264 11.95 15.62 -2.79
N TRP A 265 12.00 14.31 -3.03
CA TRP A 265 11.74 13.29 -2.03
C TRP A 265 12.77 12.17 -2.14
N TYR A 266 12.95 11.45 -1.05
CA TYR A 266 13.93 10.39 -0.93
C TYR A 266 13.32 9.10 -0.40
N ASP A 267 13.46 8.00 -1.13
CA ASP A 267 13.10 6.66 -0.65
C ASP A 267 14.35 5.91 -0.17
N GLY A 268 14.53 5.88 1.15
CA GLY A 268 15.62 5.17 1.79
C GLY A 268 15.51 3.63 1.71
N HIS A 269 14.35 3.06 1.40
CA HIS A 269 14.26 1.62 1.18
C HIS A 269 14.95 1.20 -0.11
N LYS A 270 14.92 2.06 -1.12
CA LYS A 270 15.48 1.79 -2.46
C LYS A 270 16.76 2.58 -2.76
N GLY A 271 17.05 3.61 -1.97
CA GLY A 271 18.18 4.51 -2.21
C GLY A 271 17.97 5.37 -3.44
N ILE A 272 16.76 5.92 -3.62
CA ILE A 272 16.36 6.74 -4.75
C ILE A 272 16.02 8.13 -4.27
N LEU A 273 16.59 9.15 -4.92
CA LEU A 273 16.21 10.54 -4.80
C LEU A 273 15.47 10.96 -6.05
N CYS A 274 14.33 11.61 -5.91
CA CYS A 274 13.59 12.21 -7.01
C CYS A 274 13.42 13.71 -6.77
N ALA A 275 13.56 14.49 -7.84
CA ALA A 275 13.27 15.92 -7.86
C ALA A 275 12.25 16.19 -8.97
N GLU A 276 11.36 17.14 -8.74
CA GLU A 276 10.25 17.46 -9.65
C GLU A 276 9.91 18.94 -9.64
N ALA A 277 9.33 19.38 -10.76
CA ALA A 277 8.82 20.73 -10.96
C ALA A 277 7.66 20.76 -11.98
#